data_5b94f65fe81d10a9ba77d7a327126b10
#
_entry.id   5b94f65fe81d10a9ba77d7a327126b10
#
_cell.length_a   1.000
_cell.length_b   1.000
_cell.length_c   1.000
_cell.angle_alpha   90.00
_cell.angle_beta   90.00
_cell.angle_gamma   90.00
#
_symmetry.space_group_name_H-M   'P 1'
#
loop_
_entity.id
_entity.type
_entity.pdbx_description
1 polymer ?
#
loop_
_entity_poly.entity_id
_entity_poly.type
_entity_poly.pdbx_seq_one_letter_code
_entity_poly.pdbx_strand_id
1 'polypeptide(L)'
;MYNSDLIDALFATVAENLGGINKIGIAFSGGIDSTLLAMICKNMNIDTTLLTVGFPGSKDIEHSKSVSYKIKMNHKILEIEKGDFTKFSMQIRNEITCKNLSHIENCIAFSYIAQLAQSCALDVVLTANGFDELFCGYNNFRFIFDQGYDTINRTIESKILNELELTNEIRQVVQKYNIRILQPFLSKEFISIAMKFPIHNKIVSYDDFLRKHIIRKIALSFDLPPEVIIRRKKAFQYGSLIHRYYKKLD
;
A
#
# COMPACT_ATOMS: atom_id res chain seq x y z
N MET A 1 15.69 8.82 19.42
CA MET A 1 14.40 9.04 20.08
C MET A 1 13.23 8.90 19.09
N TYR A 2 13.06 9.73 18.07
CA TYR A 2 11.89 9.62 17.14
C TYR A 2 11.78 8.31 16.34
N ASN A 3 12.88 7.62 16.00
CA ASN A 3 12.79 6.39 15.19
C ASN A 3 12.29 5.20 16.02
N SER A 4 12.67 5.09 17.30
CA SER A 4 12.17 4.04 18.20
C SER A 4 10.65 4.15 18.39
N ASP A 5 10.17 5.37 18.68
CA ASP A 5 8.76 5.62 18.98
C ASP A 5 7.85 5.26 17.76
N LEU A 6 8.33 5.54 16.53
CA LEU A 6 7.57 5.17 15.32
C LEU A 6 7.66 3.65 15.05
N ILE A 7 8.80 3.01 15.32
CA ILE A 7 8.93 1.55 15.18
C ILE A 7 7.98 0.86 16.16
N ASP A 8 7.95 1.27 17.43
CA ASP A 8 7.05 0.70 18.43
C ASP A 8 5.59 0.91 18.05
N ALA A 9 5.24 2.10 17.54
CA ALA A 9 3.90 2.38 17.04
C ALA A 9 3.52 1.51 15.82
N LEU A 10 4.44 1.23 14.90
CA LEU A 10 4.20 0.36 13.75
C LEU A 10 3.88 -1.07 14.20
N PHE A 11 4.66 -1.62 15.14
CA PHE A 11 4.41 -2.96 15.70
C PHE A 11 3.09 -3.02 16.44
N ALA A 12 2.84 -2.09 17.36
CA ALA A 12 1.61 -2.03 18.15
C ALA A 12 0.38 -1.94 17.25
N THR A 13 0.42 -1.05 16.25
CA THR A 13 -0.69 -0.87 15.30
C THR A 13 -0.99 -2.14 14.50
N VAL A 14 0.04 -2.84 14.03
CA VAL A 14 -0.16 -4.12 13.30
C VAL A 14 -0.72 -5.17 14.24
N ALA A 15 -0.20 -5.31 15.46
CA ALA A 15 -0.67 -6.27 16.46
C ALA A 15 -2.14 -6.05 16.82
N GLU A 16 -2.54 -4.81 17.10
CA GLU A 16 -3.92 -4.43 17.43
C GLU A 16 -4.90 -4.75 16.29
N ASN A 17 -4.52 -4.41 15.04
CA ASN A 17 -5.37 -4.69 13.89
C ASN A 17 -5.53 -6.18 13.60
N LEU A 18 -4.53 -6.98 13.90
CA LEU A 18 -4.60 -8.44 13.73
C LEU A 18 -5.42 -9.13 14.82
N GLY A 19 -5.44 -8.61 16.05
CA GLY A 19 -6.26 -9.16 17.13
C GLY A 19 -6.03 -10.65 17.38
N GLY A 20 -4.78 -11.14 17.22
CA GLY A 20 -4.41 -12.55 17.41
C GLY A 20 -4.47 -13.41 16.13
N ILE A 21 -4.77 -12.84 14.97
CA ILE A 21 -4.71 -13.55 13.68
C ILE A 21 -3.25 -13.82 13.33
N ASN A 22 -2.91 -15.09 13.10
CA ASN A 22 -1.54 -15.54 12.87
C ASN A 22 -1.23 -15.92 11.41
N LYS A 23 -2.23 -15.97 10.52
CA LYS A 23 -2.05 -16.31 9.10
C LYS A 23 -2.71 -15.25 8.22
N ILE A 24 -1.93 -14.60 7.36
CA ILE A 24 -2.37 -13.44 6.58
C ILE A 24 -1.77 -13.39 5.18
N GLY A 25 -2.42 -12.62 4.29
CA GLY A 25 -1.82 -12.09 3.09
C GLY A 25 -1.32 -10.66 3.30
N ILE A 26 -0.37 -10.22 2.48
CA ILE A 26 0.00 -8.80 2.34
C ILE A 26 -0.12 -8.42 0.88
N ALA A 27 -0.88 -7.37 0.56
CA ALA A 27 -0.87 -6.75 -0.78
C ALA A 27 0.53 -6.15 -1.03
N PHE A 28 1.29 -6.78 -1.93
CA PHE A 28 2.74 -6.60 -2.03
C PHE A 28 3.18 -6.11 -3.41
N SER A 29 3.75 -4.93 -3.49
CA SER A 29 4.33 -4.37 -4.72
C SER A 29 5.87 -4.41 -4.74
N GLY A 30 6.49 -4.86 -3.64
CA GLY A 30 7.94 -4.74 -3.43
C GLY A 30 8.41 -3.30 -3.16
N GLY A 31 7.51 -2.32 -3.11
CA GLY A 31 7.83 -0.96 -2.69
C GLY A 31 8.15 -0.88 -1.19
N ILE A 32 8.74 0.25 -0.77
CA ILE A 32 9.23 0.42 0.60
C ILE A 32 8.15 0.16 1.64
N ASP A 33 6.91 0.63 1.41
CA ASP A 33 5.81 0.54 2.36
C ASP A 33 5.37 -0.91 2.59
N SER A 34 5.06 -1.62 1.50
CA SER A 34 4.64 -3.03 1.56
C SER A 34 5.75 -3.95 2.04
N THR A 35 7.02 -3.62 1.74
CA THR A 35 8.17 -4.40 2.21
C THR A 35 8.42 -4.17 3.70
N LEU A 36 8.29 -2.93 4.19
CA LEU A 36 8.39 -2.64 5.61
C LEU A 36 7.29 -3.35 6.40
N LEU A 37 6.03 -3.30 5.94
CA LEU A 37 4.93 -4.05 6.55
C LEU A 37 5.22 -5.56 6.59
N ALA A 38 5.74 -6.13 5.50
CA ALA A 38 6.11 -7.53 5.42
C ALA A 38 7.18 -7.89 6.46
N MET A 39 8.19 -7.05 6.63
CA MET A 39 9.25 -7.27 7.62
C MET A 39 8.76 -7.12 9.07
N ILE A 40 7.83 -6.19 9.33
CA ILE A 40 7.16 -6.08 10.64
C ILE A 40 6.44 -7.40 10.95
N CYS A 41 5.60 -7.90 10.04
CA CYS A 41 4.88 -9.16 10.23
C CYS A 41 5.84 -10.35 10.41
N LYS A 42 6.93 -10.40 9.64
CA LYS A 42 7.97 -11.42 9.78
C LYS A 42 8.62 -11.38 11.17
N ASN A 43 8.98 -10.21 11.67
CA ASN A 43 9.57 -10.05 13.00
C ASN A 43 8.59 -10.38 14.14
N MET A 44 7.30 -10.30 13.88
CA MET A 44 6.23 -10.74 14.78
C MET A 44 5.92 -12.25 14.67
N ASN A 45 6.66 -13.00 13.83
CA ASN A 45 6.44 -14.43 13.57
C ASN A 45 5.03 -14.74 13.04
N ILE A 46 4.43 -13.84 12.25
CA ILE A 46 3.13 -14.05 11.61
C ILE A 46 3.33 -14.84 10.33
N ASP A 47 2.56 -15.93 10.13
CA ASP A 47 2.54 -16.69 8.88
C ASP A 47 2.00 -15.80 7.76
N THR A 48 2.92 -15.32 6.93
CA THR A 48 2.65 -14.28 5.95
C THR A 48 2.91 -14.75 4.52
N THR A 49 1.91 -14.60 3.66
CA THR A 49 2.03 -14.79 2.22
C THR A 49 1.96 -13.43 1.51
N LEU A 50 2.98 -13.07 0.76
CA LEU A 50 2.99 -11.87 -0.08
C LEU A 50 2.13 -12.11 -1.33
N LEU A 51 1.25 -11.16 -1.67
CA LEU A 51 0.29 -11.26 -2.78
C LEU A 51 0.52 -10.13 -3.77
N THR A 52 0.87 -10.47 -5.00
CA THR A 52 1.05 -9.50 -6.09
C THR A 52 0.13 -9.81 -7.25
N VAL A 53 -0.50 -8.78 -7.80
CA VAL A 53 -1.33 -8.90 -9.00
C VAL A 53 -0.89 -7.89 -10.05
N GLY A 54 -1.02 -8.25 -11.32
CA GLY A 54 -0.69 -7.35 -12.42
C GLY A 54 -0.71 -8.07 -13.75
N PHE A 55 -0.56 -7.31 -14.82
CA PHE A 55 -0.41 -7.91 -16.15
C PHE A 55 0.98 -8.47 -16.36
N PRO A 56 1.14 -9.48 -17.22
CA PRO A 56 2.45 -9.99 -17.61
C PRO A 56 3.40 -8.87 -18.05
N GLY A 57 4.67 -8.93 -17.59
CA GLY A 57 5.68 -7.89 -17.83
C GLY A 57 5.47 -6.58 -17.07
N SER A 58 4.58 -6.56 -16.07
CA SER A 58 4.43 -5.40 -15.21
C SER A 58 5.62 -5.24 -14.27
N LYS A 59 6.04 -3.98 -14.05
CA LYS A 59 7.17 -3.68 -13.16
C LYS A 59 6.96 -4.12 -11.72
N ASP A 60 5.70 -4.17 -11.27
CA ASP A 60 5.41 -4.61 -9.91
C ASP A 60 5.58 -6.12 -9.76
N ILE A 61 5.22 -6.93 -10.77
CA ILE A 61 5.48 -8.37 -10.76
C ILE A 61 7.00 -8.64 -10.75
N GLU A 62 7.76 -8.01 -11.64
CA GLU A 62 9.22 -8.22 -11.72
C GLU A 62 9.91 -7.81 -10.41
N HIS A 63 9.57 -6.63 -9.92
CA HIS A 63 10.19 -6.10 -8.71
C HIS A 63 9.80 -6.88 -7.45
N SER A 64 8.52 -7.22 -7.29
CA SER A 64 8.05 -8.00 -6.16
C SER A 64 8.68 -9.39 -6.10
N LYS A 65 8.90 -10.05 -7.25
CA LYS A 65 9.65 -11.32 -7.34
C LYS A 65 11.06 -11.17 -6.78
N SER A 66 11.80 -10.15 -7.21
CA SER A 66 13.15 -9.88 -6.75
C SER A 66 13.20 -9.60 -5.25
N VAL A 67 12.32 -8.73 -4.77
CA VAL A 67 12.31 -8.33 -3.35
C VAL A 67 11.87 -9.48 -2.44
N SER A 68 10.79 -10.20 -2.78
CA SER A 68 10.32 -11.34 -1.97
C SER A 68 11.38 -12.44 -1.82
N TYR A 69 12.14 -12.72 -2.88
CA TYR A 69 13.28 -13.63 -2.83
C TYR A 69 14.36 -13.15 -1.84
N LYS A 70 14.74 -11.85 -1.90
CA LYS A 70 15.78 -11.29 -1.01
C LYS A 70 15.36 -11.28 0.46
N ILE A 71 14.10 -10.94 0.75
CA ILE A 71 13.59 -10.97 2.13
C ILE A 71 13.16 -12.37 2.60
N LYS A 72 13.27 -13.38 1.72
CA LYS A 72 12.98 -14.80 2.00
C LYS A 72 11.57 -15.00 2.58
N MET A 73 10.55 -14.53 1.87
CA MET A 73 9.14 -14.68 2.24
C MET A 73 8.35 -15.38 1.12
N ASN A 74 7.34 -16.15 1.51
CA ASN A 74 6.43 -16.81 0.57
C ASN A 74 5.70 -15.77 -0.29
N HIS A 75 5.68 -15.99 -1.60
CA HIS A 75 5.13 -15.03 -2.55
C HIS A 75 4.24 -15.73 -3.58
N LYS A 76 3.03 -15.23 -3.73
CA LYS A 76 2.07 -15.67 -4.74
C LYS A 76 1.76 -14.53 -5.70
N ILE A 77 1.63 -14.85 -6.96
CA ILE A 77 1.41 -13.88 -8.03
C ILE A 77 0.21 -14.34 -8.86
N LEU A 78 -0.68 -13.40 -9.15
CA LEU A 78 -1.74 -13.57 -10.12
C LEU A 78 -1.47 -12.66 -11.32
N GLU A 79 -1.17 -13.28 -12.45
CA GLU A 79 -1.06 -12.55 -13.72
C GLU A 79 -2.44 -12.39 -14.33
N ILE A 80 -2.83 -11.13 -14.60
CA ILE A 80 -4.15 -10.78 -15.10
C ILE A 80 -4.23 -11.10 -16.60
N GLU A 81 -5.20 -11.90 -16.99
CA GLU A 81 -5.47 -12.21 -18.40
C GLU A 81 -6.28 -11.08 -19.05
N LYS A 82 -5.84 -10.67 -20.26
CA LYS A 82 -6.48 -9.54 -20.97
C LYS A 82 -7.91 -9.86 -21.38
N GLY A 83 -8.20 -11.13 -21.70
CA GLY A 83 -9.53 -11.56 -22.17
C GLY A 83 -10.62 -11.31 -21.15
N ASP A 84 -10.35 -11.61 -19.88
CA ASP A 84 -11.33 -11.49 -18.80
C ASP A 84 -11.35 -10.10 -18.15
N PHE A 85 -10.28 -9.34 -18.31
CA PHE A 85 -10.11 -8.04 -17.64
C PHE A 85 -11.23 -7.04 -17.94
N THR A 86 -11.68 -6.94 -19.18
CA THR A 86 -12.73 -6.00 -19.58
C THR A 86 -14.04 -6.28 -18.84
N LYS A 87 -14.50 -7.52 -18.90
CA LYS A 87 -15.76 -7.94 -18.24
C LYS A 87 -15.66 -7.74 -16.72
N PHE A 88 -14.54 -8.18 -16.14
CA PHE A 88 -14.28 -8.05 -14.71
C PHE A 88 -14.24 -6.59 -14.24
N SER A 89 -13.54 -5.72 -14.98
CA SER A 89 -13.45 -4.30 -14.66
C SER A 89 -14.80 -3.59 -14.73
N MET A 90 -15.61 -3.91 -15.74
CA MET A 90 -16.97 -3.36 -15.88
C MET A 90 -17.86 -3.82 -14.71
N GLN A 91 -17.75 -5.08 -14.29
CA GLN A 91 -18.48 -5.59 -13.14
C GLN A 91 -18.12 -4.79 -11.87
N ILE A 92 -16.83 -4.63 -11.57
CA ILE A 92 -16.39 -3.87 -10.39
C ILE A 92 -16.85 -2.41 -10.47
N ARG A 93 -16.74 -1.77 -11.63
CA ARG A 93 -17.24 -0.40 -11.84
C ARG A 93 -18.73 -0.24 -11.50
N ASN A 94 -19.55 -1.24 -11.81
CA ASN A 94 -20.99 -1.22 -11.53
C ASN A 94 -21.31 -1.50 -10.05
N GLU A 95 -20.39 -2.10 -9.29
CA GLU A 95 -20.55 -2.39 -7.86
C GLU A 95 -20.24 -1.18 -6.97
N ILE A 96 -19.53 -0.18 -7.47
CA ILE A 96 -19.13 1.02 -6.73
C ILE A 96 -19.85 2.26 -7.24
N THR A 97 -20.15 3.18 -6.33
CA THR A 97 -20.82 4.46 -6.66
C THR A 97 -19.86 5.57 -7.05
N CYS A 98 -18.61 5.44 -6.69
CA CYS A 98 -17.57 6.44 -6.97
C CYS A 98 -17.25 6.55 -8.46
N LYS A 99 -17.06 7.80 -8.91
CA LYS A 99 -16.64 8.12 -10.28
C LYS A 99 -15.14 8.46 -10.39
N ASN A 100 -14.42 8.43 -9.29
CA ASN A 100 -12.98 8.71 -9.28
C ASN A 100 -12.23 7.54 -9.94
N LEU A 101 -11.55 7.82 -11.05
CA LEU A 101 -10.81 6.82 -11.82
C LEU A 101 -9.80 6.04 -10.96
N SER A 102 -9.06 6.74 -10.09
CA SER A 102 -8.08 6.09 -9.22
C SER A 102 -8.74 5.13 -8.23
N HIS A 103 -9.91 5.46 -7.70
CA HIS A 103 -10.67 4.57 -6.82
C HIS A 103 -11.14 3.32 -7.56
N ILE A 104 -11.73 3.49 -8.74
CA ILE A 104 -12.16 2.36 -9.59
C ILE A 104 -11.00 1.40 -9.86
N GLU A 105 -9.85 1.93 -10.28
CA GLU A 105 -8.66 1.15 -10.59
C GLU A 105 -8.11 0.40 -9.36
N ASN A 106 -8.14 1.04 -8.18
CA ASN A 106 -7.75 0.39 -6.93
C ASN A 106 -8.77 -0.70 -6.52
N CYS A 107 -10.07 -0.46 -6.66
CA CYS A 107 -11.10 -1.48 -6.41
C CYS A 107 -10.92 -2.70 -7.31
N ILE A 108 -10.60 -2.50 -8.60
CA ILE A 108 -10.25 -3.59 -9.52
C ILE A 108 -9.03 -4.36 -9.03
N ALA A 109 -7.96 -3.65 -8.67
CA ALA A 109 -6.72 -4.25 -8.19
C ALA A 109 -6.93 -5.06 -6.90
N PHE A 110 -7.65 -4.51 -5.92
CA PHE A 110 -7.94 -5.20 -4.67
C PHE A 110 -8.91 -6.37 -4.84
N SER A 111 -9.81 -6.33 -5.83
CA SER A 111 -10.64 -7.49 -6.17
C SER A 111 -9.80 -8.67 -6.68
N TYR A 112 -8.75 -8.41 -7.49
CA TYR A 112 -7.80 -9.45 -7.89
C TYR A 112 -6.93 -9.93 -6.71
N ILE A 113 -6.52 -9.04 -5.81
CA ILE A 113 -5.82 -9.42 -4.56
C ILE A 113 -6.71 -10.34 -3.72
N ALA A 114 -8.01 -10.04 -3.60
CA ALA A 114 -8.95 -10.87 -2.85
C ALA A 114 -9.15 -12.25 -3.50
N GLN A 115 -9.24 -12.35 -4.82
CA GLN A 115 -9.27 -13.63 -5.53
C GLN A 115 -8.01 -14.45 -5.26
N LEU A 116 -6.83 -13.81 -5.32
CA LEU A 116 -5.56 -14.50 -5.04
C LEU A 116 -5.49 -14.95 -3.58
N ALA A 117 -5.92 -14.11 -2.63
CA ALA A 117 -5.98 -14.47 -1.21
C ALA A 117 -6.90 -15.68 -0.97
N GLN A 118 -8.11 -15.67 -1.56
CA GLN A 118 -9.05 -16.78 -1.49
C GLN A 118 -8.44 -18.08 -2.03
N SER A 119 -7.76 -18.04 -3.18
CA SER A 119 -7.08 -19.21 -3.76
C SER A 119 -5.93 -19.75 -2.89
N CYS A 120 -5.40 -18.93 -1.98
CA CYS A 120 -4.38 -19.30 -1.00
C CYS A 120 -4.96 -19.71 0.36
N ALA A 121 -6.29 -19.84 0.49
CA ALA A 121 -6.99 -20.11 1.74
C ALA A 121 -6.59 -19.11 2.86
N LEU A 122 -6.64 -17.82 2.53
CA LEU A 122 -6.42 -16.71 3.44
C LEU A 122 -7.73 -15.94 3.63
N ASP A 123 -8.02 -15.52 4.85
CA ASP A 123 -9.22 -14.75 5.20
C ASP A 123 -8.93 -13.26 5.41
N VAL A 124 -7.66 -12.92 5.59
CA VAL A 124 -7.21 -11.57 5.92
C VAL A 124 -6.05 -11.15 5.05
N VAL A 125 -6.12 -9.93 4.52
CA VAL A 125 -5.02 -9.28 3.79
C VAL A 125 -4.73 -7.92 4.41
N LEU A 126 -3.46 -7.68 4.75
CA LEU A 126 -2.98 -6.38 5.18
C LEU A 126 -2.49 -5.57 3.98
N THR A 127 -2.63 -4.25 4.08
CA THR A 127 -2.04 -3.32 3.12
C THR A 127 -1.29 -2.20 3.84
N ALA A 128 -0.31 -1.63 3.16
CA ALA A 128 0.47 -0.50 3.67
C ALA A 128 -0.11 0.87 3.27
N ASN A 129 -1.41 0.93 2.93
CA ASN A 129 -2.11 2.19 2.69
C ASN A 129 -2.03 3.07 3.94
N GLY A 130 -1.91 4.38 3.74
CA GLY A 130 -1.67 5.36 4.81
C GLY A 130 -0.25 5.91 4.82
N PHE A 131 0.78 5.14 4.44
CA PHE A 131 2.15 5.65 4.42
C PHE A 131 2.37 6.77 3.41
N ASP A 132 1.77 6.69 2.23
CA ASP A 132 1.91 7.74 1.21
C ASP A 132 1.26 9.05 1.65
N GLU A 133 0.12 8.96 2.29
CA GLU A 133 -0.64 10.06 2.84
C GLU A 133 0.13 10.72 3.99
N LEU A 134 0.45 9.94 5.01
CA LEU A 134 1.02 10.40 6.28
C LEU A 134 2.47 10.88 6.16
N PHE A 135 3.26 10.30 5.25
CA PHE A 135 4.69 10.57 5.13
C PHE A 135 5.07 11.23 3.80
N CYS A 136 4.14 11.96 3.18
CA CYS A 136 4.35 12.77 1.97
C CYS A 136 4.87 11.95 0.77
N GLY A 137 4.34 10.73 0.55
CA GLY A 137 4.80 9.83 -0.52
C GLY A 137 4.44 10.30 -1.93
N TYR A 138 3.40 11.09 -2.12
CA TYR A 138 2.96 11.57 -3.42
C TYR A 138 3.81 12.72 -3.97
N ASN A 139 3.93 12.77 -5.29
CA ASN A 139 4.76 13.78 -5.94
C ASN A 139 4.24 15.21 -5.77
N ASN A 140 2.92 15.39 -5.57
CA ASN A 140 2.32 16.71 -5.35
C ASN A 140 2.85 17.41 -4.08
N PHE A 141 3.28 16.68 -3.05
CA PHE A 141 3.87 17.27 -1.85
C PHE A 141 5.13 18.11 -2.16
N ARG A 142 5.86 17.77 -3.21
CA ARG A 142 6.99 18.56 -3.68
C ARG A 142 6.56 19.93 -4.18
N PHE A 143 5.52 19.99 -5.00
CA PHE A 143 5.01 21.21 -5.60
C PHE A 143 4.40 22.20 -4.61
N ILE A 144 3.97 21.71 -3.44
CA ILE A 144 3.41 22.54 -2.39
C ILE A 144 4.41 22.81 -1.24
N PHE A 145 5.63 22.29 -1.32
CA PHE A 145 6.61 22.39 -0.23
C PHE A 145 6.87 23.84 0.18
N ASP A 146 7.07 24.74 -0.80
CA ASP A 146 7.36 26.16 -0.58
C ASP A 146 6.12 26.97 -0.12
N GLN A 147 4.93 26.35 -0.09
CA GLN A 147 3.72 26.97 0.43
C GLN A 147 3.58 26.87 1.96
N GLY A 148 4.55 26.23 2.61
CA GLY A 148 4.65 26.12 4.06
C GLY A 148 3.99 24.86 4.65
N TYR A 149 4.33 24.61 5.91
CA TYR A 149 3.96 23.38 6.61
C TYR A 149 2.46 23.21 6.84
N ASP A 150 1.73 24.30 7.02
CA ASP A 150 0.26 24.26 7.17
C ASP A 150 -0.44 23.75 5.91
N THR A 151 0.07 24.14 4.72
CA THR A 151 -0.47 23.63 3.45
C THR A 151 -0.17 22.15 3.29
N ILE A 152 1.02 21.70 3.70
CA ILE A 152 1.39 20.27 3.67
C ILE A 152 0.47 19.49 4.62
N ASN A 153 0.25 19.95 5.86
CA ASN A 153 -0.60 19.28 6.84
C ASN A 153 -2.05 19.16 6.35
N ARG A 154 -2.64 20.25 5.84
CA ARG A 154 -3.99 20.22 5.22
C ARG A 154 -4.07 19.26 4.04
N THR A 155 -3.00 19.16 3.25
CA THR A 155 -2.95 18.20 2.14
C THR A 155 -2.87 16.76 2.65
N ILE A 156 -2.11 16.48 3.71
CA ILE A 156 -2.08 15.17 4.37
C ILE A 156 -3.48 14.79 4.83
N GLU A 157 -4.17 15.68 5.56
CA GLU A 157 -5.54 15.44 6.06
C GLU A 157 -6.52 15.13 4.92
N SER A 158 -6.49 15.94 3.85
CA SER A 158 -7.31 15.69 2.65
C SER A 158 -7.02 14.35 2.00
N LYS A 159 -5.75 13.94 1.92
CA LYS A 159 -5.36 12.64 1.37
C LYS A 159 -5.81 11.47 2.24
N ILE A 160 -5.74 11.61 3.57
CA ILE A 160 -6.24 10.61 4.51
C ILE A 160 -7.75 10.43 4.33
N LEU A 161 -8.53 11.51 4.25
CA LEU A 161 -9.98 11.42 4.04
C LEU A 161 -10.32 10.68 2.75
N ASN A 162 -9.65 11.03 1.63
CA ASN A 162 -9.83 10.34 0.36
C ASN A 162 -9.46 8.84 0.44
N GLU A 163 -8.43 8.49 1.21
CA GLU A 163 -8.01 7.10 1.36
C GLU A 163 -8.98 6.30 2.26
N LEU A 164 -9.59 6.94 3.25
CA LEU A 164 -10.66 6.35 4.06
C LEU A 164 -11.93 6.10 3.24
N GLU A 165 -12.28 6.99 2.32
CA GLU A 165 -13.37 6.77 1.36
C GLU A 165 -13.06 5.57 0.46
N LEU A 166 -11.88 5.51 -0.14
CA LEU A 166 -11.43 4.38 -0.95
C LEU A 166 -11.46 3.06 -0.16
N THR A 167 -11.10 3.08 1.13
CA THR A 167 -11.16 1.92 2.01
C THR A 167 -12.56 1.30 2.06
N ASN A 168 -13.60 2.13 2.14
CA ASN A 168 -14.98 1.66 2.19
C ASN A 168 -15.40 1.01 0.86
N GLU A 169 -14.98 1.57 -0.26
CA GLU A 169 -15.25 1.00 -1.59
C GLU A 169 -14.51 -0.32 -1.80
N ILE A 170 -13.24 -0.41 -1.39
CA ILE A 170 -12.48 -1.67 -1.42
C ILE A 170 -13.18 -2.74 -0.61
N ARG A 171 -13.62 -2.43 0.63
CA ARG A 171 -14.35 -3.39 1.48
C ARG A 171 -15.61 -3.92 0.79
N GLN A 172 -16.37 -3.04 0.12
CA GLN A 172 -17.58 -3.41 -0.60
C GLN A 172 -17.28 -4.44 -1.70
N VAL A 173 -16.28 -4.20 -2.56
CA VAL A 173 -15.98 -5.06 -3.71
C VAL A 173 -15.29 -6.37 -3.31
N VAL A 174 -14.56 -6.41 -2.20
CA VAL A 174 -13.86 -7.63 -1.76
C VAL A 174 -14.71 -8.54 -0.88
N GLN A 175 -15.80 -8.04 -0.32
CA GLN A 175 -16.69 -8.80 0.59
C GLN A 175 -17.18 -10.12 -0.02
N LYS A 176 -17.45 -10.13 -1.33
CA LYS A 176 -17.92 -11.34 -2.06
C LYS A 176 -16.90 -12.50 -2.07
N TYR A 177 -15.63 -12.21 -1.78
CA TYR A 177 -14.57 -13.23 -1.68
C TYR A 177 -14.37 -13.74 -0.25
N ASN A 178 -15.15 -13.25 0.74
CA ASN A 178 -14.98 -13.50 2.18
C ASN A 178 -13.58 -13.09 2.68
N ILE A 179 -12.96 -12.07 2.07
CA ILE A 179 -11.66 -11.55 2.45
C ILE A 179 -11.84 -10.21 3.19
N ARG A 180 -11.18 -10.08 4.35
CA ARG A 180 -11.07 -8.82 5.08
C ARG A 180 -9.78 -8.10 4.70
N ILE A 181 -9.91 -6.89 4.16
CA ILE A 181 -8.75 -6.00 3.95
C ILE A 181 -8.57 -5.14 5.19
N LEU A 182 -7.40 -5.25 5.83
CA LEU A 182 -7.00 -4.43 6.97
C LEU A 182 -5.95 -3.41 6.54
N GLN A 183 -6.14 -2.18 6.98
CA GLN A 183 -5.28 -1.02 6.68
C GLN A 183 -4.81 -0.41 8.00
N PRO A 184 -3.84 -1.04 8.68
CA PRO A 184 -3.43 -0.66 10.04
C PRO A 184 -3.05 0.82 10.16
N PHE A 185 -2.36 1.36 9.15
CA PHE A 185 -1.81 2.71 9.17
C PHE A 185 -2.84 3.82 8.86
N LEU A 186 -4.10 3.45 8.66
CA LEU A 186 -5.25 4.36 8.60
C LEU A 186 -6.09 4.33 9.90
N SER A 187 -5.64 3.65 10.96
CA SER A 187 -6.27 3.74 12.28
C SER A 187 -6.11 5.16 12.85
N LYS A 188 -7.09 5.60 13.64
CA LYS A 188 -7.07 6.94 14.26
C LYS A 188 -5.83 7.12 15.15
N GLU A 189 -5.46 6.08 15.86
CA GLU A 189 -4.31 6.03 16.76
C GLU A 189 -3.01 6.24 16.00
N PHE A 190 -2.79 5.48 14.92
CA PHE A 190 -1.59 5.62 14.11
C PHE A 190 -1.53 6.97 13.38
N ILE A 191 -2.65 7.44 12.82
CA ILE A 191 -2.73 8.77 12.20
C ILE A 191 -2.30 9.84 13.20
N SER A 192 -2.83 9.80 14.45
CA SER A 192 -2.49 10.75 15.50
C SER A 192 -1.00 10.74 15.84
N ILE A 193 -0.37 9.56 15.87
CA ILE A 193 1.07 9.42 16.10
C ILE A 193 1.87 9.96 14.91
N ALA A 194 1.52 9.57 13.69
CA ALA A 194 2.23 9.96 12.48
C ALA A 194 2.17 11.47 12.21
N MET A 195 1.06 12.13 12.58
CA MET A 195 0.91 13.58 12.44
C MET A 195 1.81 14.38 13.38
N LYS A 196 2.27 13.82 14.49
CA LYS A 196 3.23 14.48 15.42
C LYS A 196 4.65 14.56 14.86
N PHE A 197 4.99 13.76 13.84
CA PHE A 197 6.34 13.80 13.26
C PHE A 197 6.53 15.05 12.40
N PRO A 198 7.65 15.79 12.61
CA PRO A 198 7.94 16.99 11.85
C PRO A 198 7.98 16.76 10.34
N ILE A 199 7.55 17.75 9.57
CA ILE A 199 7.47 17.67 8.10
C ILE A 199 8.84 17.36 7.47
N HIS A 200 9.95 17.91 8.01
CA HIS A 200 11.29 17.62 7.50
C HIS A 200 11.73 16.15 7.63
N ASN A 201 11.08 15.36 8.48
CA ASN A 201 11.25 13.91 8.54
C ASN A 201 10.47 13.17 7.43
N LYS A 202 9.56 13.85 6.76
CA LYS A 202 8.71 13.31 5.69
C LYS A 202 9.19 13.76 4.31
N ILE A 203 9.43 15.06 4.14
CA ILE A 203 9.89 15.72 2.92
C ILE A 203 10.77 16.92 3.27
N VAL A 204 11.81 17.21 2.48
CA VAL A 204 12.82 18.26 2.79
C VAL A 204 12.91 19.38 1.78
N SER A 205 12.44 19.21 0.53
CA SER A 205 12.50 20.26 -0.49
C SER A 205 11.57 19.96 -1.68
N TYR A 206 11.43 20.95 -2.56
CA TYR A 206 10.82 20.77 -3.89
C TYR A 206 11.53 19.69 -4.73
N ASP A 207 12.86 19.56 -4.62
CA ASP A 207 13.65 18.58 -5.38
C ASP A 207 13.77 17.21 -4.68
N ASP A 208 13.02 17.00 -3.60
CA ASP A 208 13.03 15.73 -2.90
C ASP A 208 12.23 14.64 -3.65
N PHE A 209 12.89 13.91 -4.52
CA PHE A 209 12.30 12.81 -5.30
C PHE A 209 12.08 11.53 -4.49
N LEU A 210 12.74 11.38 -3.34
CA LEU A 210 12.62 10.18 -2.53
C LEU A 210 11.53 10.27 -1.48
N ARG A 211 11.43 11.42 -0.78
CA ARG A 211 10.43 11.64 0.30
C ARG A 211 10.41 10.51 1.35
N LYS A 212 9.47 10.55 2.30
CA LYS A 212 9.32 9.51 3.34
C LYS A 212 10.62 9.23 4.12
N HIS A 213 11.40 10.28 4.43
CA HIS A 213 12.74 10.11 4.99
C HIS A 213 12.77 9.27 6.26
N ILE A 214 11.81 9.46 7.17
CA ILE A 214 11.74 8.66 8.41
C ILE A 214 11.43 7.18 8.10
N ILE A 215 10.54 6.91 7.13
CA ILE A 215 10.23 5.52 6.71
C ILE A 215 11.47 4.86 6.09
N ARG A 216 12.26 5.60 5.29
CA ARG A 216 13.51 5.10 4.71
C ARG A 216 14.56 4.82 5.76
N LYS A 217 14.66 5.67 6.80
CA LYS A 217 15.56 5.43 7.95
C LYS A 217 15.17 4.16 8.72
N ILE A 218 13.85 3.97 8.94
CA ILE A 218 13.35 2.75 9.58
C ILE A 218 13.61 1.54 8.68
N ALA A 219 13.38 1.64 7.37
CA ALA A 219 13.65 0.56 6.42
C ALA A 219 15.12 0.10 6.45
N LEU A 220 16.06 1.02 6.65
CA LEU A 220 17.47 0.69 6.85
C LEU A 220 17.70 -0.15 8.12
N SER A 221 17.01 0.16 9.22
CA SER A 221 17.15 -0.61 10.47
C SER A 221 16.51 -2.01 10.42
N PHE A 222 15.70 -2.28 9.39
CA PHE A 222 15.14 -3.60 9.10
C PHE A 222 15.91 -4.36 8.02
N ASP A 223 17.08 -3.88 7.62
CA ASP A 223 17.92 -4.49 6.57
C ASP A 223 17.17 -4.72 5.24
N LEU A 224 16.27 -3.79 4.88
CA LEU A 224 15.59 -3.86 3.59
C LEU A 224 16.60 -3.75 2.45
N PRO A 225 16.36 -4.46 1.32
CA PRO A 225 17.24 -4.37 0.16
C PRO A 225 17.43 -2.92 -0.29
N PRO A 226 18.68 -2.49 -0.61
CA PRO A 226 18.97 -1.10 -1.00
C PRO A 226 18.09 -0.56 -2.13
N GLU A 227 17.77 -1.39 -3.13
CA GLU A 227 16.90 -1.02 -4.24
C GLU A 227 15.45 -0.71 -3.81
N VAL A 228 14.98 -1.25 -2.70
CA VAL A 228 13.68 -0.90 -2.10
C VAL A 228 13.75 0.47 -1.46
N ILE A 229 14.86 0.75 -0.75
CA ILE A 229 15.04 1.99 0.01
C ILE A 229 15.18 3.19 -0.92
N ILE A 230 15.87 3.06 -2.06
CA ILE A 230 16.11 4.15 -3.02
C ILE A 230 15.04 4.26 -4.11
N ARG A 231 14.08 3.31 -4.17
CA ARG A 231 13.04 3.32 -5.20
C ARG A 231 12.12 4.51 -5.04
N ARG A 232 11.86 5.19 -6.16
CA ARG A 232 10.83 6.23 -6.22
C ARG A 232 9.43 5.61 -6.14
N LYS A 233 8.51 6.31 -5.47
CA LYS A 233 7.11 5.90 -5.38
C LYS A 233 6.48 5.75 -6.77
N LYS A 234 5.79 4.63 -6.95
CA LYS A 234 4.88 4.39 -8.06
C LYS A 234 3.56 3.83 -7.50
N ALA A 235 2.43 4.39 -7.91
CA ALA A 235 1.14 3.91 -7.42
C ALA A 235 0.82 2.54 -8.03
N PHE A 236 0.09 1.72 -7.27
CA PHE A 236 -0.20 0.32 -7.55
C PHE A 236 -0.83 0.11 -8.94
N GLN A 237 -1.84 0.89 -9.29
CA GLN A 237 -2.52 0.77 -10.59
C GLN A 237 -1.60 1.04 -11.79
N TYR A 238 -0.55 1.85 -11.63
CA TYR A 238 0.45 2.09 -12.67
C TYR A 238 1.51 1.00 -12.72
N GLY A 239 1.94 0.49 -11.55
CA GLY A 239 2.94 -0.55 -11.42
C GLY A 239 2.47 -1.89 -11.95
N SER A 240 1.21 -2.25 -11.69
CA SER A 240 0.52 -3.45 -12.16
C SER A 240 0.06 -3.39 -13.62
N LEU A 241 0.12 -2.22 -14.27
CA LEU A 241 -0.43 -1.90 -15.59
C LEU A 241 -1.98 -1.85 -15.65
N ILE A 242 -2.71 -1.97 -14.55
CA ILE A 242 -4.19 -1.89 -14.54
C ILE A 242 -4.65 -0.57 -15.17
N HIS A 243 -4.07 0.58 -14.78
CA HIS A 243 -4.37 1.87 -15.38
C HIS A 243 -4.25 1.87 -16.92
N ARG A 244 -3.17 1.29 -17.44
CA ARG A 244 -2.90 1.24 -18.88
C ARG A 244 -3.97 0.46 -19.65
N TYR A 245 -4.41 -0.67 -19.06
CA TYR A 245 -5.41 -1.51 -19.71
C TYR A 245 -6.82 -1.00 -19.48
N TYR A 246 -7.12 -0.43 -18.31
CA TYR A 246 -8.43 0.14 -18.03
C TYR A 246 -8.74 1.35 -18.92
N LYS A 247 -7.79 2.27 -19.12
CA LYS A 247 -7.95 3.41 -20.07
C LYS A 247 -8.17 3.03 -21.53
N LYS A 248 -8.02 1.78 -21.91
CA LYS A 248 -8.32 1.31 -23.27
C LYS A 248 -9.74 0.79 -23.40
N LEU A 249 -10.50 0.76 -22.31
CA LEU A 249 -11.89 0.34 -22.28
C LEU A 249 -12.86 1.51 -22.50
N ASP A 250 -12.39 2.74 -22.25
CA ASP A 250 -13.07 4.00 -22.59
C ASP A 250 -12.74 4.39 -24.05
#